data_305f2dc285bd3ee08a876f3e8a8b4af1
#
_entry.id   305f2dc285bd3ee08a876f3e8a8b4af1
#
_cell.length_a   1.000
_cell.length_b   1.000
_cell.length_c   1.000
_cell.angle_alpha   90.00
_cell.angle_beta   90.00
_cell.angle_gamma   90.00
#
_symmetry.space_group_name_H-M   'P 1'
#
loop_
_entity.id
_entity.type
_entity.pdbx_description
1 polymer ?
#
loop_
_entity_poly.entity_id
_entity_poly.type
_entity_poly.pdbx_seq_one_letter_code
_entity_poly.pdbx_strand_id
1 'polypeptide(L)'
;MGVVVYISRDVLDAIKAEAVAVGATECCGLLLSTNGSGRIDALRRAENIAAAPESCFEIDPQALVAAYRAQRSGGPTIVGHYHSHPGGDPAPSQADAAQAEARGEIWLICTGDGNHAAAWIAHGTGSVHNVFDPAKMIVD
;
A
#
# COMPACT_ATOMS: atom_id res chain seq x y z
N MET A 1 21.40 3.78 6.27
CA MET A 1 20.79 2.43 6.24
C MET A 1 19.33 2.52 5.90
N GLY A 2 18.86 1.70 4.99
CA GLY A 2 17.47 1.71 4.58
C GLY A 2 16.61 0.77 5.40
N VAL A 3 15.32 1.05 5.40
CA VAL A 3 14.32 0.15 5.96
C VAL A 3 14.11 -1.02 5.00
N VAL A 4 13.86 -2.19 5.55
CA VAL A 4 13.56 -3.40 4.78
C VAL A 4 12.12 -3.80 5.04
N VAL A 5 11.39 -4.09 3.98
CA VAL A 5 10.01 -4.58 4.03
C VAL A 5 9.99 -6.01 3.48
N TYR A 6 9.48 -6.94 4.27
CA TYR A 6 9.32 -8.33 3.85
C TYR A 6 7.90 -8.56 3.38
N ILE A 7 7.74 -9.18 2.22
CA ILE A 7 6.44 -9.46 1.64
C ILE A 7 6.41 -10.86 1.02
N SER A 8 5.30 -11.57 1.20
CA SER A 8 5.14 -12.88 0.57
C SER A 8 4.94 -12.71 -0.95
N ARG A 9 5.42 -13.69 -1.70
CA ARG A 9 5.25 -13.71 -3.17
C ARG A 9 3.79 -13.67 -3.55
N ASP A 10 2.95 -14.43 -2.85
CA ASP A 10 1.53 -14.51 -3.17
C ASP A 10 0.83 -13.17 -3.00
N VAL A 11 1.16 -12.40 -1.96
CA VAL A 11 0.58 -11.08 -1.74
C VAL A 11 1.02 -10.12 -2.83
N LEU A 12 2.31 -10.10 -3.15
CA LEU A 12 2.81 -9.21 -4.20
C LEU A 12 2.18 -9.54 -5.55
N ASP A 13 2.09 -10.82 -5.90
CA ASP A 13 1.47 -11.25 -7.15
C ASP A 13 -0.02 -10.86 -7.20
N ALA A 14 -0.73 -10.98 -6.07
CA ALA A 14 -2.14 -10.57 -6.00
C ALA A 14 -2.31 -9.07 -6.22
N ILE A 15 -1.42 -8.24 -5.65
CA ILE A 15 -1.46 -6.79 -5.86
C ILE A 15 -1.22 -6.46 -7.33
N LYS A 16 -0.21 -7.08 -7.94
CA LYS A 16 0.09 -6.86 -9.35
C LYS A 16 -1.07 -7.27 -10.26
N ALA A 17 -1.70 -8.41 -9.96
CA ALA A 17 -2.86 -8.88 -10.72
C ALA A 17 -4.05 -7.93 -10.58
N GLU A 18 -4.28 -7.40 -9.40
CA GLU A 18 -5.35 -6.42 -9.17
C GLU A 18 -5.10 -5.14 -9.96
N ALA A 19 -3.86 -4.64 -9.97
CA ALA A 19 -3.50 -3.43 -10.72
C ALA A 19 -3.81 -3.60 -12.21
N VAL A 20 -3.46 -4.75 -12.79
CA VAL A 20 -3.76 -5.04 -14.20
C VAL A 20 -5.27 -5.13 -14.43
N ALA A 21 -6.01 -5.80 -13.55
CA ALA A 21 -7.44 -6.01 -13.71
C ALA A 21 -8.23 -4.70 -13.64
N VAL A 22 -7.83 -3.78 -12.77
CA VAL A 22 -8.49 -2.49 -12.61
C VAL A 22 -8.15 -1.53 -13.75
N GLY A 23 -6.91 -1.59 -14.24
CA GLY A 23 -6.45 -0.86 -15.42
C GLY A 23 -6.36 0.64 -15.23
N ALA A 24 -7.38 1.37 -15.69
CA ALA A 24 -7.32 2.83 -15.80
C ALA A 24 -7.50 3.58 -14.48
N THR A 25 -7.94 2.91 -13.41
CA THR A 25 -8.09 3.52 -12.09
C THR A 25 -7.08 2.95 -11.11
N GLU A 26 -6.86 3.67 -10.00
CA GLU A 26 -6.00 3.17 -8.93
C GLU A 26 -6.75 2.11 -8.12
N CYS A 27 -6.20 0.91 -8.00
CA CYS A 27 -6.68 -0.05 -7.02
C CYS A 27 -6.06 0.26 -5.66
N CYS A 28 -6.67 -0.21 -4.58
CA CYS A 28 -6.13 0.01 -3.24
C CYS A 28 -6.56 -1.09 -2.27
N GLY A 29 -5.86 -1.14 -1.14
CA GLY A 29 -6.16 -2.07 -0.08
C GLY A 29 -5.19 -1.97 1.08
N LEU A 30 -5.34 -2.85 2.05
CA LEU A 30 -4.55 -2.87 3.25
C LEU A 30 -3.51 -4.00 3.21
N LEU A 31 -2.33 -3.71 3.73
CA LEU A 31 -1.25 -4.67 3.92
C LEU A 31 -1.33 -5.21 5.34
N LEU A 32 -1.31 -6.52 5.48
CA LEU A 32 -1.55 -7.18 6.76
C LEU A 32 -0.41 -8.13 7.12
N SER A 33 -0.16 -8.26 8.43
CA SER A 33 0.75 -9.24 8.98
C SER A 33 -0.03 -10.14 9.93
N THR A 34 -0.06 -11.45 9.65
CA THR A 34 -0.89 -12.38 10.43
C THR A 34 -0.20 -12.90 11.68
N ASN A 35 1.14 -12.79 11.76
CA ASN A 35 1.90 -13.36 12.88
C ASN A 35 2.60 -12.30 13.75
N GLY A 36 2.29 -11.04 13.56
CA GLY A 36 2.87 -9.96 14.35
C GLY A 36 4.33 -9.63 14.05
N SER A 37 4.94 -10.28 13.06
CA SER A 37 6.35 -10.05 12.71
C SER A 37 6.59 -8.78 11.90
N GLY A 38 5.54 -8.18 11.36
CA GLY A 38 5.64 -7.07 10.42
C GLY A 38 5.81 -7.52 8.97
N ARG A 39 6.02 -8.81 8.71
CA ARG A 39 6.06 -9.35 7.35
C ARG A 39 4.67 -9.29 6.74
N ILE A 40 4.59 -8.78 5.53
CA ILE A 40 3.32 -8.67 4.80
C ILE A 40 3.02 -10.04 4.21
N ASP A 41 2.07 -10.76 4.81
CA ASP A 41 1.69 -12.11 4.39
C ASP A 41 0.19 -12.25 4.09
N ALA A 42 -0.55 -11.14 4.16
CA ALA A 42 -1.95 -11.08 3.79
C ALA A 42 -2.30 -9.68 3.30
N LEU A 43 -3.42 -9.58 2.61
CA LEU A 43 -3.94 -8.29 2.16
C LEU A 43 -5.46 -8.27 2.30
N ARG A 44 -6.00 -7.06 2.33
CA ARG A 44 -7.45 -6.86 2.24
C ARG A 44 -7.71 -5.85 1.13
N ARG A 45 -8.36 -6.28 0.08
CA ARG A 45 -8.78 -5.39 -0.99
C ARG A 45 -9.81 -4.41 -0.46
N ALA A 46 -9.79 -3.20 -1.01
CA ALA A 46 -10.77 -2.17 -0.68
C ALA A 46 -11.23 -1.49 -1.95
N GLU A 47 -12.44 -0.99 -1.92
CA GLU A 47 -12.94 -0.16 -3.00
C GLU A 47 -12.24 1.20 -2.94
N ASN A 48 -11.87 1.72 -4.11
CA ASN A 48 -11.38 3.09 -4.22
C ASN A 48 -12.58 4.01 -4.40
N ILE A 49 -12.91 4.77 -3.36
CA ILE A 49 -14.08 5.67 -3.37
C ILE A 49 -13.70 7.12 -3.69
N ALA A 50 -12.49 7.36 -4.17
CA ALA A 50 -12.06 8.71 -4.52
C ALA A 50 -12.91 9.29 -5.66
N ALA A 51 -13.09 10.61 -5.64
CA ALA A 51 -13.84 11.31 -6.69
C ALA A 51 -13.13 11.23 -8.05
N ALA A 52 -11.80 11.16 -8.05
CA ALA A 52 -10.99 11.01 -9.27
C ALA A 52 -10.13 9.75 -9.16
N PRO A 53 -10.73 8.55 -9.31
CA PRO A 53 -10.02 7.29 -9.04
C PRO A 53 -8.92 6.96 -10.04
N GLU A 54 -8.87 7.64 -11.17
CA GLU A 54 -7.80 7.49 -12.17
C GLU A 54 -6.49 8.15 -11.74
N SER A 55 -6.53 9.06 -10.76
CA SER A 55 -5.35 9.83 -10.34
C SER A 55 -5.13 9.87 -8.82
N CYS A 56 -6.07 9.35 -8.03
CA CYS A 56 -5.92 9.27 -6.59
C CYS A 56 -6.75 8.10 -6.04
N PHE A 57 -6.51 7.78 -4.77
CA PHE A 57 -7.29 6.73 -4.12
C PHE A 57 -7.75 7.19 -2.75
N GLU A 58 -8.86 6.61 -2.33
CA GLU A 58 -9.36 6.73 -0.97
C GLU A 58 -9.94 5.37 -0.59
N ILE A 59 -9.39 4.77 0.44
CA ILE A 59 -9.83 3.45 0.89
C ILE A 59 -11.23 3.58 1.51
N ASP A 60 -12.16 2.73 1.08
CA ASP A 60 -13.50 2.68 1.64
C ASP A 60 -13.43 2.57 3.17
N PRO A 61 -14.03 3.51 3.92
CA PRO A 61 -14.02 3.48 5.38
C PRO A 61 -14.56 2.17 5.99
N GLN A 62 -15.47 1.50 5.32
CA GLN A 62 -15.99 0.21 5.82
C GLN A 62 -14.90 -0.86 5.87
N ALA A 63 -14.01 -0.88 4.88
CA ALA A 63 -12.89 -1.81 4.87
C ALA A 63 -11.91 -1.50 6.00
N LEU A 64 -11.64 -0.22 6.25
CA LEU A 64 -10.78 0.21 7.36
C LEU A 64 -11.36 -0.19 8.71
N VAL A 65 -12.64 0.09 8.94
CA VAL A 65 -13.32 -0.24 10.21
C VAL A 65 -13.28 -1.75 10.44
N ALA A 66 -13.57 -2.55 9.42
CA ALA A 66 -13.57 -4.00 9.54
C ALA A 66 -12.18 -4.54 9.88
N ALA A 67 -11.13 -3.99 9.25
CA ALA A 67 -9.75 -4.41 9.49
C ALA A 67 -9.29 -4.04 10.90
N TYR A 68 -9.62 -2.84 11.38
CA TYR A 68 -9.27 -2.43 12.74
C TYR A 68 -10.02 -3.25 13.80
N ARG A 69 -11.28 -3.58 13.56
CA ARG A 69 -12.04 -4.46 14.45
C ARG A 69 -11.40 -5.84 14.53
N ALA A 70 -11.02 -6.40 13.39
CA ALA A 70 -10.36 -7.71 13.35
C ALA A 70 -9.04 -7.68 14.12
N GLN A 71 -8.24 -6.62 13.94
CA GLN A 71 -6.98 -6.46 14.66
C GLN A 71 -7.19 -6.41 16.16
N ARG A 72 -8.16 -5.65 16.63
CA ARG A 72 -8.47 -5.56 18.07
C ARG A 72 -8.91 -6.88 18.65
N SER A 73 -9.48 -7.77 17.85
CA SER A 73 -9.94 -9.09 18.28
C SER A 73 -8.87 -10.18 18.11
N GLY A 74 -7.61 -9.80 17.91
CA GLY A 74 -6.51 -10.74 17.76
C GLY A 74 -6.23 -11.18 16.33
N GLY A 75 -6.87 -10.55 15.35
CA GLY A 75 -6.64 -10.82 13.94
C GLY A 75 -5.38 -10.13 13.41
N PRO A 76 -5.21 -10.10 12.07
CA PRO A 76 -4.00 -9.56 11.46
C PRO A 76 -3.73 -8.11 11.82
N THR A 77 -2.45 -7.76 11.93
CA THR A 77 -2.01 -6.39 12.18
C THR A 77 -1.95 -5.63 10.86
N ILE A 78 -2.53 -4.43 10.82
CA ILE A 78 -2.43 -3.53 9.68
C ILE A 78 -1.05 -2.88 9.74
N VAL A 79 -0.23 -3.06 8.69
CA VAL A 79 1.13 -2.52 8.63
C VAL A 79 1.27 -1.42 7.58
N GLY A 80 0.27 -1.22 6.75
CA GLY A 80 0.26 -0.20 5.72
C GLY A 80 -0.83 -0.44 4.70
N HIS A 81 -0.65 0.14 3.52
CA HIS A 81 -1.60 -0.03 2.43
C HIS A 81 -0.88 -0.05 1.09
N TYR A 82 -1.61 -0.43 0.05
CA TYR A 82 -1.10 -0.46 -1.31
C TYR A 82 -2.06 0.25 -2.24
N HIS A 83 -1.52 0.77 -3.35
CA HIS A 83 -2.33 1.25 -4.46
C HIS A 83 -1.53 1.15 -5.75
N SER A 84 -2.22 1.35 -6.88
CA SER A 84 -1.59 1.34 -8.19
C SER A 84 -1.58 2.72 -8.82
N HIS A 85 -0.59 2.94 -9.70
CA HIS A 85 -0.47 4.14 -10.53
C HIS A 85 -0.69 3.75 -11.98
N PRO A 86 -1.90 3.91 -12.54
CA PRO A 86 -2.15 3.64 -13.95
C PRO A 86 -1.30 4.56 -14.83
N GLY A 87 -0.42 3.99 -15.64
CA GLY A 87 0.44 4.78 -16.53
C GLY A 87 1.56 5.56 -15.85
N GLY A 88 1.74 5.40 -14.53
CA GLY A 88 2.79 6.08 -13.77
C GLY A 88 3.89 5.13 -13.34
N ASP A 89 4.87 5.67 -12.61
CA ASP A 89 5.92 4.87 -11.98
C ASP A 89 5.52 4.52 -10.53
N PRO A 90 6.24 3.59 -9.86
CA PRO A 90 5.88 3.17 -8.50
C PRO A 90 6.43 4.11 -7.43
N ALA A 91 6.46 5.40 -7.70
CA ALA A 91 6.92 6.43 -6.76
C ALA A 91 5.74 7.27 -6.26
N PRO A 92 5.77 7.73 -4.99
CA PRO A 92 4.68 8.52 -4.44
C PRO A 92 4.47 9.83 -5.20
N SER A 93 3.20 10.18 -5.40
CA SER A 93 2.81 11.45 -6.00
C SER A 93 2.63 12.53 -4.93
N GLN A 94 2.44 13.77 -5.36
CA GLN A 94 2.06 14.87 -4.45
C GLN A 94 0.71 14.58 -3.77
N ALA A 95 -0.23 13.99 -4.50
CA ALA A 95 -1.52 13.60 -3.93
C ALA A 95 -1.34 12.53 -2.84
N ASP A 96 -0.43 11.58 -3.05
CA ASP A 96 -0.10 10.58 -2.03
C ASP A 96 0.45 11.25 -0.78
N ALA A 97 1.38 12.19 -0.94
CA ALA A 97 1.98 12.91 0.19
C ALA A 97 0.93 13.66 1.01
N ALA A 98 -0.06 14.24 0.35
CA ALA A 98 -1.14 14.95 1.02
C ALA A 98 -2.04 14.03 1.86
N GLN A 99 -2.12 12.75 1.51
CA GLN A 99 -2.93 11.77 2.24
C GLN A 99 -2.17 11.03 3.34
N ALA A 100 -0.84 11.06 3.31
CA ALA A 100 -0.03 10.25 4.22
C ALA A 100 -0.24 10.67 5.67
N GLU A 101 -0.37 9.69 6.56
CA GLU A 101 -0.44 9.93 7.99
C GLU A 101 0.92 10.20 8.61
N ALA A 102 1.99 9.79 7.93
CA ALA A 102 3.38 9.99 8.31
C ALA A 102 3.72 9.43 9.70
N ARG A 103 3.20 8.24 9.99
CA ARG A 103 3.38 7.53 11.26
C ARG A 103 4.26 6.29 11.15
N GLY A 104 4.99 6.14 10.04
CA GLY A 104 5.79 4.97 9.78
C GLY A 104 5.06 3.89 8.99
N GLU A 105 3.90 4.19 8.46
CA GLU A 105 3.14 3.22 7.67
C GLU A 105 3.84 2.90 6.35
N ILE A 106 3.67 1.65 5.91
CA ILE A 106 4.20 1.18 4.63
C ILE A 106 3.25 1.57 3.51
N TRP A 107 3.82 2.17 2.45
CA TRP A 107 3.13 2.46 1.21
C TRP A 107 3.73 1.57 0.12
N LEU A 108 2.96 0.65 -0.42
CA LEU A 108 3.37 -0.16 -1.56
C LEU A 108 2.66 0.33 -2.80
N ILE A 109 3.42 0.72 -3.81
CA ILE A 109 2.88 1.30 -5.04
C ILE A 109 3.26 0.39 -6.20
N CYS A 110 2.26 0.00 -6.98
CA CYS A 110 2.41 -0.87 -8.14
C CYS A 110 2.05 -0.11 -9.41
N THR A 111 2.80 -0.34 -10.49
CA THR A 111 2.43 0.23 -11.79
C THR A 111 1.17 -0.47 -12.33
N GLY A 112 0.40 0.25 -13.14
CA GLY A 112 -0.86 -0.26 -13.69
C GLY A 112 -0.69 -1.45 -14.62
N ASP A 113 0.49 -1.64 -15.20
CA ASP A 113 0.81 -2.80 -16.03
C ASP A 113 1.21 -4.03 -15.20
N GLY A 114 1.33 -3.90 -13.88
CA GLY A 114 1.71 -4.98 -12.99
C GLY A 114 3.19 -5.37 -13.04
N ASN A 115 4.03 -4.63 -13.76
CA ASN A 115 5.43 -5.03 -13.96
C ASN A 115 6.36 -4.55 -12.84
N HIS A 116 6.02 -3.48 -12.16
CA HIS A 116 6.89 -2.87 -11.15
C HIS A 116 6.12 -2.56 -9.89
N ALA A 117 6.78 -2.76 -8.75
CA ALA A 117 6.25 -2.35 -7.45
C ALA A 117 7.40 -1.87 -6.58
N ALA A 118 7.13 -0.90 -5.73
CA ALA A 118 8.12 -0.37 -4.80
C ALA A 118 7.46 -0.10 -3.44
N ALA A 119 8.25 -0.23 -2.38
CA ALA A 119 7.80 0.03 -1.03
C ALA A 119 8.42 1.32 -0.49
N TRP A 120 7.64 2.05 0.27
CA TRP A 120 8.00 3.34 0.84
C TRP A 120 7.54 3.39 2.29
N ILE A 121 8.24 4.17 3.10
CA ILE A 121 7.82 4.43 4.47
C ILE A 121 7.44 5.90 4.58
N ALA A 122 6.25 6.19 5.10
CA ALA A 122 5.79 7.56 5.30
C ALA A 122 6.15 8.03 6.71
N HIS A 123 6.84 9.18 6.77
CA HIS A 123 7.15 9.83 8.04
C HIS A 123 7.39 11.33 7.80
N GLY A 124 7.53 12.11 8.86
CA GLY A 124 7.52 13.58 8.75
C GLY A 124 8.73 14.22 8.10
N THR A 125 9.80 13.45 7.79
CA THR A 125 11.07 14.00 7.28
C THR A 125 11.62 13.18 6.11
N GLY A 126 10.75 12.54 5.33
CA GLY A 126 11.16 11.71 4.20
C GLY A 126 11.79 12.52 3.06
N SER A 127 12.62 11.86 2.26
CA SER A 127 13.35 12.50 1.15
C SER A 127 12.46 12.82 -0.06
N VAL A 128 11.35 12.09 -0.23
CA VAL A 128 10.41 12.30 -1.33
C VAL A 128 9.20 13.08 -0.79
N HIS A 129 8.96 14.27 -1.33
CA HIS A 129 7.88 15.18 -0.94
C HIS A 129 7.89 15.51 0.56
N ASN A 130 9.04 15.41 1.23
CA ASN A 130 9.19 15.59 2.69
C ASN A 130 8.38 14.57 3.53
N VAL A 131 7.97 13.46 2.94
CA VAL A 131 7.10 12.46 3.58
C VAL A 131 7.66 11.06 3.49
N PHE A 132 8.16 10.65 2.31
CA PHE A 132 8.48 9.25 2.03
C PHE A 132 9.96 8.99 1.93
N ASP A 133 10.40 7.86 2.46
CA ASP A 133 11.71 7.27 2.14
C ASP A 133 11.51 5.92 1.48
N PRO A 134 12.38 5.57 0.50
CA PRO A 134 12.30 4.25 -0.12
C PRO A 134 12.67 3.15 0.88
N ALA A 135 12.02 2.01 0.76
CA ALA A 135 12.35 0.81 1.52
C ALA A 135 12.78 -0.29 0.56
N LYS A 136 13.73 -1.11 0.99
CA LYS A 136 14.10 -2.30 0.22
C LYS A 136 13.05 -3.38 0.45
N MET A 137 12.52 -3.92 -0.64
CA MET A 137 11.50 -4.97 -0.56
C MET A 137 12.16 -6.33 -0.77
N ILE A 138 11.97 -7.22 0.19
CA ILE A 138 12.43 -8.60 0.10
C ILE A 138 11.21 -9.49 -0.05
N VAL A 139 11.17 -10.25 -1.15
CA VAL A 139 10.05 -11.10 -1.52
C VAL A 139 10.44 -12.55 -1.25
N ASP A 140 9.58 -13.28 -0.56
CA ASP A 140 9.85 -14.69 -0.24
C ASP A 140 8.67 -15.66 -0.47
#